data_de0b130ba47f00822eee30e9a1262dd6
#
_entry.id   de0b130ba47f00822eee30e9a1262dd6
#
_cell.length_a   1.000
_cell.length_b   1.000
_cell.length_c   1.000
_cell.angle_alpha   90.00
_cell.angle_beta   90.00
_cell.angle_gamma   90.00
#
_symmetry.space_group_name_H-M   'P 1'
#
loop_
_entity.id
_entity.type
_entity.pdbx_description
1 polymer ?
#
loop_
_entity_poly.entity_id
_entity_poly.type
_entity_poly.pdbx_seq_one_letter_code
_entity_poly.pdbx_strand_id
1 'polypeptide(L)'
;MSAPMTAERGAHWAQINEFSFVAGMRLLYWVARIFGRCPLRFTLYPIALWYLFAKPTARAASRAYLGRIARANPTLKIHPGLMGVLRHFVSFGESILDKMLLWSGSFDANSVKFHGLEIIVEQIAARRGGILICAHLGNLELCRVLARREPGLSLTVLLHTLHAVRFNRLLAQLNPASGVNLMQVTEVTSATAVLLADKVARGEFVAIAGDRVPVAANGRVASAKFVGDTARFPVGPYVLADLFRCPIYLLFSLRAEHGWEIHCEPFRDSIELPRHGRDHALAALVTDYAGRLEYFCQRAPLEWFNFYDFWHAPSMEQADAP
;
A
#
# COMPACT_ATOMS: atom_id res chain seq x y z
N MET A 1 -10.49 -43.78 -22.46
CA MET A 1 -11.48 -42.68 -22.60
C MET A 1 -11.86 -42.22 -21.22
N SER A 2 -11.27 -41.17 -20.74
CA SER A 2 -11.69 -40.51 -19.47
C SER A 2 -11.41 -39.01 -19.64
N ALA A 3 -12.47 -38.22 -19.57
CA ALA A 3 -12.49 -36.81 -19.89
C ALA A 3 -11.88 -35.95 -18.74
N PRO A 4 -11.31 -34.80 -19.05
CA PRO A 4 -10.82 -33.87 -18.03
C PRO A 4 -11.95 -32.94 -17.57
N MET A 5 -12.43 -33.10 -16.37
CA MET A 5 -13.39 -32.23 -15.70
C MET A 5 -12.73 -31.56 -14.49
N THR A 6 -12.05 -30.42 -14.67
CA THR A 6 -11.68 -29.55 -13.50
C THR A 6 -11.38 -28.08 -13.82
N ALA A 7 -11.51 -27.61 -15.08
CA ALA A 7 -11.09 -26.23 -15.42
C ALA A 7 -12.20 -25.13 -15.32
N GLU A 8 -13.47 -25.47 -15.17
CA GLU A 8 -14.55 -24.46 -15.27
C GLU A 8 -15.08 -23.87 -13.95
N ARG A 9 -14.72 -24.40 -12.79
CA ARG A 9 -15.24 -23.89 -11.51
C ARG A 9 -14.53 -22.63 -10.97
N GLY A 10 -13.32 -22.30 -11.46
CA GLY A 10 -12.56 -21.14 -10.98
C GLY A 10 -13.03 -19.78 -11.53
N ALA A 11 -13.50 -19.72 -12.77
CA ALA A 11 -13.87 -18.48 -13.44
C ALA A 11 -15.21 -17.88 -12.94
N HIS A 12 -16.15 -18.72 -12.58
CA HIS A 12 -17.49 -18.30 -12.12
C HIS A 12 -17.47 -17.65 -10.72
N TRP A 13 -16.58 -18.06 -9.87
CA TRP A 13 -16.41 -17.52 -8.52
C TRP A 13 -15.86 -16.09 -8.50
N ALA A 14 -14.91 -15.79 -9.34
CA ALA A 14 -14.33 -14.45 -9.45
C ALA A 14 -15.33 -13.41 -9.95
N GLN A 15 -16.22 -13.79 -10.87
CA GLN A 15 -17.21 -12.88 -11.46
C GLN A 15 -18.37 -12.56 -10.51
N ILE A 16 -18.86 -13.53 -9.74
CA ILE A 16 -19.98 -13.33 -8.80
C ILE A 16 -19.57 -12.43 -7.62
N ASN A 17 -18.33 -12.60 -7.09
CA ASN A 17 -17.83 -11.77 -6.01
C ASN A 17 -17.58 -10.31 -6.42
N GLU A 18 -17.22 -10.06 -7.69
CA GLU A 18 -16.92 -8.70 -8.17
C GLU A 18 -18.17 -7.84 -8.36
N PHE A 19 -19.26 -8.39 -8.90
CA PHE A 19 -20.51 -7.64 -9.11
C PHE A 19 -21.15 -7.24 -7.78
N SER A 20 -21.19 -8.16 -6.83
CA SER A 20 -21.70 -7.90 -5.48
C SER A 20 -20.83 -6.91 -4.72
N PHE A 21 -19.51 -6.96 -4.91
CA PHE A 21 -18.57 -6.01 -4.32
C PHE A 21 -18.77 -4.59 -4.86
N VAL A 22 -18.85 -4.42 -6.18
CA VAL A 22 -19.09 -3.11 -6.81
C VAL A 22 -20.46 -2.53 -6.44
N ALA A 23 -21.52 -3.36 -6.39
CA ALA A 23 -22.85 -2.93 -5.97
C ALA A 23 -22.85 -2.50 -4.49
N GLY A 24 -22.21 -3.27 -3.62
CA GLY A 24 -22.02 -2.94 -2.20
C GLY A 24 -21.26 -1.62 -2.02
N MET A 25 -20.20 -1.41 -2.79
CA MET A 25 -19.44 -0.16 -2.79
C MET A 25 -20.27 1.05 -3.21
N ARG A 26 -21.10 0.91 -4.27
CA ARG A 26 -22.01 1.98 -4.70
C ARG A 26 -23.04 2.30 -3.63
N LEU A 27 -23.61 1.30 -2.99
CA LEU A 27 -24.56 1.49 -1.89
C LEU A 27 -23.89 2.23 -0.72
N LEU A 28 -22.71 1.79 -0.29
CA LEU A 28 -21.94 2.44 0.77
C LEU A 28 -21.59 3.89 0.41
N TYR A 29 -21.24 4.15 -0.84
CA TYR A 29 -21.01 5.50 -1.35
C TYR A 29 -22.23 6.41 -1.18
N TRP A 30 -23.42 5.95 -1.62
CA TRP A 30 -24.66 6.73 -1.49
C TRP A 30 -25.06 6.94 -0.03
N VAL A 31 -24.90 5.91 0.81
CA VAL A 31 -25.14 6.02 2.26
C VAL A 31 -24.18 7.03 2.88
N ALA A 32 -22.88 7.00 2.51
CA ALA A 32 -21.89 7.97 2.98
C ALA A 32 -22.24 9.40 2.59
N ARG A 33 -22.72 9.58 1.34
CA ARG A 33 -23.06 10.89 0.81
C ARG A 33 -24.30 11.51 1.46
N ILE A 34 -25.29 10.67 1.82
CA ILE A 34 -26.57 11.13 2.37
C ILE A 34 -26.50 11.27 3.90
N PHE A 35 -25.91 10.30 4.58
CA PHE A 35 -25.95 10.18 6.04
C PHE A 35 -24.61 10.46 6.74
N GLY A 36 -23.53 10.73 5.98
CA GLY A 36 -22.20 10.95 6.51
C GLY A 36 -21.51 9.68 7.02
N ARG A 37 -20.46 9.87 7.84
CA ARG A 37 -19.59 8.77 8.31
C ARG A 37 -20.21 7.92 9.43
N CYS A 38 -21.06 8.50 10.28
CA CYS A 38 -21.52 7.83 11.50
C CYS A 38 -22.28 6.53 11.24
N PRO A 39 -23.33 6.48 10.39
CA PRO A 39 -24.05 5.23 10.16
C PRO A 39 -23.20 4.15 9.51
N LEU A 40 -22.28 4.53 8.62
CA LEU A 40 -21.38 3.58 7.97
C LEU A 40 -20.39 2.95 8.93
N ARG A 41 -19.92 3.70 9.92
CA ARG A 41 -19.03 3.18 10.94
C ARG A 41 -19.68 2.06 11.74
N PHE A 42 -20.98 2.16 12.03
CA PHE A 42 -21.73 1.08 12.68
C PHE A 42 -21.83 -0.19 11.81
N THR A 43 -21.93 -0.05 10.49
CA THR A 43 -21.98 -1.22 9.58
C THR A 43 -20.63 -1.93 9.45
N LEU A 44 -19.51 -1.27 9.75
CA LEU A 44 -18.19 -1.90 9.72
C LEU A 44 -18.02 -2.99 10.77
N TYR A 45 -18.64 -2.84 11.97
CA TYR A 45 -18.48 -3.82 13.05
C TYR A 45 -19.04 -5.21 12.69
N PRO A 46 -20.29 -5.37 12.21
CA PRO A 46 -20.78 -6.68 11.80
C PRO A 46 -20.01 -7.26 10.61
N ILE A 47 -19.53 -6.42 9.67
CA ILE A 47 -18.70 -6.87 8.55
C ILE A 47 -17.33 -7.36 9.05
N ALA A 48 -16.67 -6.60 9.93
CA ALA A 48 -15.38 -6.98 10.50
C ALA A 48 -15.51 -8.24 11.39
N LEU A 49 -16.61 -8.38 12.12
CA LEU A 49 -16.91 -9.56 12.92
C LEU A 49 -17.11 -10.79 12.03
N TRP A 50 -17.90 -10.66 10.95
CA TRP A 50 -18.02 -11.74 9.97
C TRP A 50 -16.67 -12.10 9.36
N TYR A 51 -15.86 -11.12 8.98
CA TYR A 51 -14.52 -11.35 8.42
C TYR A 51 -13.58 -12.05 9.41
N LEU A 52 -13.68 -11.70 10.68
CA LEU A 52 -12.93 -12.33 11.79
C LEU A 52 -13.15 -13.83 11.86
N PHE A 53 -14.38 -14.31 11.64
CA PHE A 53 -14.72 -15.73 11.67
C PHE A 53 -14.52 -16.41 10.32
N ALA A 54 -14.89 -15.75 9.22
CA ALA A 54 -14.86 -16.32 7.88
C ALA A 54 -13.46 -16.39 7.25
N LYS A 55 -12.48 -15.60 7.75
CA LYS A 55 -11.13 -15.50 7.17
C LYS A 55 -10.03 -15.84 8.18
N PRO A 56 -9.82 -17.15 8.49
CA PRO A 56 -8.87 -17.58 9.51
C PRO A 56 -7.42 -17.17 9.19
N THR A 57 -7.02 -17.18 7.91
CA THR A 57 -5.68 -16.76 7.48
C THR A 57 -5.42 -15.28 7.78
N ALA A 58 -6.35 -14.40 7.43
CA ALA A 58 -6.23 -12.97 7.71
C ALA A 58 -6.23 -12.69 9.22
N ARG A 59 -7.05 -13.44 9.98
CA ARG A 59 -7.07 -13.37 11.44
C ARG A 59 -5.73 -13.77 12.05
N ALA A 60 -5.14 -14.88 11.57
CA ALA A 60 -3.84 -15.38 12.04
C ALA A 60 -2.72 -14.37 11.73
N ALA A 61 -2.70 -13.81 10.52
CA ALA A 61 -1.74 -12.80 10.09
C ALA A 61 -1.83 -11.52 10.94
N SER A 62 -3.05 -11.00 11.14
CA SER A 62 -3.28 -9.84 12.01
C SER A 62 -2.83 -10.10 13.44
N ARG A 63 -3.18 -11.26 14.01
CA ARG A 63 -2.76 -11.65 15.36
C ARG A 63 -1.23 -11.75 15.48
N ALA A 64 -0.57 -12.34 14.48
CA ALA A 64 0.88 -12.49 14.43
C ALA A 64 1.59 -11.13 14.38
N TYR A 65 1.09 -10.21 13.57
CA TYR A 65 1.58 -8.83 13.48
C TYR A 65 1.41 -8.08 14.81
N LEU A 66 0.18 -8.04 15.36
CA LEU A 66 -0.09 -7.34 16.62
C LEU A 66 0.71 -7.92 17.79
N GLY A 67 0.95 -9.24 17.79
CA GLY A 67 1.80 -9.92 18.76
C GLY A 67 3.26 -9.47 18.67
N ARG A 68 3.78 -9.21 17.46
CA ARG A 68 5.13 -8.69 17.25
C ARG A 68 5.23 -7.24 17.73
N ILE A 69 4.28 -6.39 17.35
CA ILE A 69 4.22 -5.00 17.83
C ILE A 69 4.18 -4.94 19.36
N ALA A 70 3.35 -5.75 20.01
CA ALA A 70 3.24 -5.79 21.47
C ALA A 70 4.55 -6.22 22.14
N ARG A 71 5.32 -7.14 21.54
CA ARG A 71 6.65 -7.55 22.04
C ARG A 71 7.73 -6.49 21.80
N ALA A 72 7.71 -5.88 20.60
CA ALA A 72 8.68 -4.85 20.24
C ALA A 72 8.51 -3.56 21.06
N ASN A 73 7.27 -3.21 21.40
CA ASN A 73 6.97 -2.04 22.22
C ASN A 73 5.81 -2.29 23.19
N PRO A 74 6.10 -2.83 24.39
CA PRO A 74 5.07 -3.13 25.39
C PRO A 74 4.29 -1.92 25.89
N THR A 75 4.83 -0.68 25.73
CA THR A 75 4.17 0.55 26.19
C THR A 75 2.92 0.90 25.41
N LEU A 76 2.80 0.38 24.18
CA LEU A 76 1.64 0.61 23.31
C LEU A 76 0.36 -0.11 23.76
N LYS A 77 0.45 -1.01 24.74
CA LYS A 77 -0.70 -1.78 25.30
C LYS A 77 -1.55 -2.44 24.19
N ILE A 78 -0.90 -2.92 23.14
CA ILE A 78 -1.57 -3.64 22.05
C ILE A 78 -1.80 -5.08 22.48
N HIS A 79 -3.04 -5.54 22.37
CA HIS A 79 -3.43 -6.90 22.72
C HIS A 79 -3.68 -7.73 21.44
N PRO A 80 -2.92 -8.79 21.17
CA PRO A 80 -3.07 -9.63 19.96
C PRO A 80 -4.25 -10.61 20.05
N GLY A 81 -5.19 -10.41 20.99
CA GLY A 81 -6.41 -11.20 21.14
C GLY A 81 -7.46 -10.86 20.08
N LEU A 82 -8.61 -11.56 20.11
CA LEU A 82 -9.70 -11.38 19.15
C LEU A 82 -10.17 -9.93 19.05
N MET A 83 -10.23 -9.19 20.18
CA MET A 83 -10.62 -7.78 20.18
C MET A 83 -9.60 -6.89 19.47
N GLY A 84 -8.30 -7.15 19.63
CA GLY A 84 -7.26 -6.42 18.89
C GLY A 84 -7.34 -6.67 17.40
N VAL A 85 -7.54 -7.92 16.98
CA VAL A 85 -7.75 -8.29 15.58
C VAL A 85 -9.02 -7.64 15.02
N LEU A 86 -10.12 -7.65 15.76
CA LEU A 86 -11.36 -7.00 15.35
C LEU A 86 -11.13 -5.48 15.13
N ARG A 87 -10.46 -4.81 16.07
CA ARG A 87 -10.11 -3.39 15.92
C ARG A 87 -9.24 -3.14 14.68
N HIS A 88 -8.30 -4.04 14.39
CA HIS A 88 -7.45 -3.93 13.20
C HIS A 88 -8.28 -4.07 11.91
N PHE A 89 -9.25 -5.00 11.86
CA PHE A 89 -10.17 -5.13 10.72
C PHE A 89 -11.12 -3.93 10.58
N VAL A 90 -11.60 -3.38 11.70
CA VAL A 90 -12.41 -2.15 11.69
C VAL A 90 -11.60 -0.98 11.17
N SER A 91 -10.34 -0.82 11.61
CA SER A 91 -9.43 0.22 11.10
C SER A 91 -9.23 0.12 9.59
N PHE A 92 -9.05 -1.09 9.06
CA PHE A 92 -9.01 -1.33 7.62
C PHE A 92 -10.31 -0.92 6.91
N GLY A 93 -11.46 -1.30 7.46
CA GLY A 93 -12.77 -0.89 6.95
C GLY A 93 -12.95 0.63 6.94
N GLU A 94 -12.51 1.32 8.00
CA GLU A 94 -12.50 2.78 8.07
C GLU A 94 -11.58 3.41 7.00
N SER A 95 -10.40 2.81 6.73
CA SER A 95 -9.52 3.25 5.64
C SER A 95 -10.19 3.13 4.26
N ILE A 96 -10.94 2.04 4.01
CA ILE A 96 -11.72 1.89 2.78
C ILE A 96 -12.81 2.95 2.70
N LEU A 97 -13.51 3.22 3.80
CA LEU A 97 -14.54 4.26 3.86
C LEU A 97 -13.95 5.65 3.55
N ASP A 98 -12.80 5.98 4.14
CA ASP A 98 -12.12 7.24 3.84
C ASP A 98 -11.67 7.35 2.38
N LYS A 99 -11.24 6.24 1.77
CA LYS A 99 -11.00 6.18 0.32
C LYS A 99 -12.25 6.57 -0.46
N MET A 100 -13.40 6.01 -0.11
CA MET A 100 -14.66 6.31 -0.79
C MET A 100 -15.08 7.77 -0.63
N LEU A 101 -14.93 8.35 0.57
CA LEU A 101 -15.22 9.75 0.84
C LEU A 101 -14.28 10.68 0.07
N LEU A 102 -13.00 10.34 0.00
CA LEU A 102 -12.00 11.07 -0.78
C LEU A 102 -12.39 11.13 -2.28
N TRP A 103 -12.86 10.01 -2.82
CA TRP A 103 -13.24 9.89 -4.23
C TRP A 103 -14.56 10.55 -4.54
N SER A 104 -15.48 10.57 -3.58
CA SER A 104 -16.76 11.29 -3.71
C SER A 104 -16.60 12.80 -3.67
N GLY A 105 -15.42 13.32 -3.35
CA GLY A 105 -15.22 14.73 -3.09
C GLY A 105 -15.82 15.22 -1.77
N SER A 106 -16.32 14.29 -0.94
CA SER A 106 -16.90 14.60 0.38
C SER A 106 -15.86 14.53 1.52
N PHE A 107 -14.59 14.32 1.18
CA PHE A 107 -13.49 14.28 2.14
C PHE A 107 -12.99 15.71 2.41
N ASP A 108 -12.86 16.05 3.69
CA ASP A 108 -12.30 17.34 4.08
C ASP A 108 -10.76 17.31 3.93
N ALA A 109 -10.25 17.92 2.88
CA ALA A 109 -8.82 18.03 2.62
C ALA A 109 -8.07 18.83 3.70
N ASN A 110 -8.75 19.71 4.44
CA ASN A 110 -8.15 20.49 5.53
C ASN A 110 -7.88 19.62 6.77
N SER A 111 -8.51 18.44 6.86
CA SER A 111 -8.24 17.47 7.92
C SER A 111 -6.91 16.72 7.74
N VAL A 112 -6.17 16.99 6.65
CA VAL A 112 -4.88 16.35 6.36
C VAL A 112 -3.74 17.29 6.74
N LYS A 113 -2.91 16.87 7.68
CA LYS A 113 -1.65 17.54 8.03
C LYS A 113 -0.51 16.93 7.22
N PHE A 114 0.33 17.80 6.66
CA PHE A 114 1.51 17.37 5.90
C PHE A 114 2.77 17.67 6.68
N HIS A 115 3.68 16.68 6.74
CA HIS A 115 5.01 16.78 7.32
C HIS A 115 6.01 16.51 6.20
N GLY A 116 6.96 17.44 5.97
CA GLY A 116 7.96 17.34 4.91
C GLY A 116 7.39 17.65 3.51
N LEU A 117 6.28 18.39 3.39
CA LEU A 117 5.71 18.80 2.10
C LEU A 117 6.68 19.69 1.33
N GLU A 118 7.42 20.54 2.03
CA GLU A 118 8.43 21.44 1.48
C GLU A 118 9.46 20.70 0.63
N ILE A 119 9.82 19.46 0.98
CA ILE A 119 10.74 18.62 0.23
C ILE A 119 10.22 18.36 -1.19
N ILE A 120 8.93 18.04 -1.32
CA ILE A 120 8.30 17.78 -2.62
C ILE A 120 8.14 19.07 -3.41
N VAL A 121 7.74 20.17 -2.76
CA VAL A 121 7.58 21.48 -3.38
C VAL A 121 8.90 21.97 -3.97
N GLU A 122 10.02 21.81 -3.26
CA GLU A 122 11.36 22.15 -3.74
C GLU A 122 11.74 21.33 -4.99
N GLN A 123 11.44 20.04 -5.02
CA GLN A 123 11.74 19.18 -6.17
C GLN A 123 10.86 19.58 -7.38
N ILE A 124 9.57 19.87 -7.15
CA ILE A 124 8.69 20.37 -8.22
C ILE A 124 9.24 21.67 -8.83
N ALA A 125 9.64 22.61 -7.99
CA ALA A 125 10.24 23.88 -8.42
C ALA A 125 11.54 23.67 -9.21
N ALA A 126 12.34 22.68 -8.81
CA ALA A 126 13.57 22.30 -9.51
C ALA A 126 13.34 21.41 -10.75
N ARG A 127 12.10 21.06 -11.06
CA ARG A 127 11.71 20.09 -12.12
C ARG A 127 12.44 18.75 -11.98
N ARG A 128 12.64 18.30 -10.76
CA ARG A 128 13.29 17.02 -10.45
C ARG A 128 12.24 16.03 -9.99
N GLY A 129 12.05 14.97 -10.77
CA GLY A 129 11.24 13.83 -10.40
C GLY A 129 11.96 12.88 -9.46
N GLY A 130 11.23 11.87 -8.98
CA GLY A 130 11.81 10.88 -8.08
C GLY A 130 10.88 9.70 -7.81
N ILE A 131 11.37 8.78 -6.99
CA ILE A 131 10.59 7.64 -6.52
C ILE A 131 10.07 7.91 -5.11
N LEU A 132 8.77 7.70 -4.90
CA LEU A 132 8.12 7.70 -3.60
C LEU A 132 7.89 6.26 -3.16
N ILE A 133 8.63 5.78 -2.16
CA ILE A 133 8.38 4.44 -1.60
C ILE A 133 7.33 4.58 -0.51
N CYS A 134 6.20 3.89 -0.73
CA CYS A 134 5.05 3.87 0.17
C CYS A 134 4.94 2.51 0.88
N ALA A 135 3.96 2.40 1.78
CA ALA A 135 3.56 1.13 2.42
C ALA A 135 2.04 0.99 2.44
N HIS A 136 1.54 -0.23 2.69
CA HIS A 136 0.11 -0.47 2.97
C HIS A 136 -0.23 -0.04 4.41
N LEU A 137 0.27 1.11 4.80
CA LEU A 137 0.06 1.76 6.09
C LEU A 137 -0.89 2.94 5.89
N GLY A 138 -1.99 2.97 6.64
CA GLY A 138 -3.01 4.01 6.54
C GLY A 138 -3.71 4.06 5.18
N ASN A 139 -3.79 5.23 4.59
CA ASN A 139 -4.54 5.46 3.36
C ASN A 139 -3.68 6.12 2.27
N LEU A 140 -3.09 5.33 1.39
CA LEU A 140 -2.28 5.83 0.26
C LEU A 140 -3.05 6.73 -0.72
N GLU A 141 -4.37 6.65 -0.77
CA GLU A 141 -5.18 7.51 -1.64
C GLU A 141 -5.09 8.99 -1.23
N LEU A 142 -4.60 9.26 -0.02
CA LEU A 142 -4.33 10.64 0.42
C LEU A 142 -3.22 11.33 -0.40
N CYS A 143 -2.40 10.58 -1.16
CA CYS A 143 -1.51 11.14 -2.18
C CYS A 143 -2.27 12.01 -3.20
N ARG A 144 -3.58 11.74 -3.42
CA ARG A 144 -4.43 12.58 -4.27
C ARG A 144 -4.74 13.94 -3.66
N VAL A 145 -4.82 14.01 -2.33
CA VAL A 145 -4.97 15.29 -1.62
C VAL A 145 -3.71 16.11 -1.81
N LEU A 146 -2.55 15.47 -1.73
CA LEU A 146 -1.26 16.09 -2.01
C LEU A 146 -1.20 16.62 -3.45
N ALA A 147 -1.55 15.80 -4.45
CA ALA A 147 -1.55 16.21 -5.85
C ALA A 147 -2.55 17.33 -6.18
N ARG A 148 -3.66 17.42 -5.43
CA ARG A 148 -4.62 18.54 -5.56
C ARG A 148 -4.11 19.81 -4.91
N ARG A 149 -3.40 19.69 -3.79
CA ARG A 149 -2.83 20.83 -3.06
C ARG A 149 -1.66 21.45 -3.80
N GLU A 150 -0.87 20.60 -4.49
CA GLU A 150 0.31 20.99 -5.25
C GLU A 150 0.06 20.71 -6.75
N PRO A 151 -0.48 21.68 -7.50
CA PRO A 151 -0.87 21.47 -8.92
C PRO A 151 0.30 21.11 -9.85
N GLY A 152 1.54 21.39 -9.43
CA GLY A 152 2.76 20.99 -10.15
C GLY A 152 3.15 19.53 -9.93
N LEU A 153 2.52 18.82 -9.00
CA LEU A 153 2.82 17.42 -8.70
C LEU A 153 2.14 16.50 -9.73
N SER A 154 2.93 15.91 -10.62
CA SER A 154 2.50 14.78 -11.44
C SER A 154 2.94 13.48 -10.78
N LEU A 155 1.98 12.63 -10.41
CA LEU A 155 2.21 11.41 -9.66
C LEU A 155 1.68 10.19 -10.43
N THR A 156 2.56 9.21 -10.68
CA THR A 156 2.20 7.90 -11.22
C THR A 156 2.32 6.84 -10.13
N VAL A 157 1.22 6.17 -9.79
CA VAL A 157 1.18 5.09 -8.78
C VAL A 157 1.20 3.74 -9.47
N LEU A 158 2.21 2.91 -9.14
CA LEU A 158 2.32 1.56 -9.65
C LEU A 158 1.48 0.58 -8.83
N LEU A 159 0.62 -0.18 -9.50
CA LEU A 159 -0.28 -1.14 -8.89
C LEU A 159 -0.02 -2.55 -9.42
N HIS A 160 0.21 -3.51 -8.52
CA HIS A 160 0.55 -4.90 -8.89
C HIS A 160 -0.65 -5.86 -8.98
N THR A 161 -1.89 -5.41 -8.80
CA THR A 161 -3.04 -6.32 -8.74
C THR A 161 -4.07 -6.07 -9.83
N LEU A 162 -4.49 -7.14 -10.51
CA LEU A 162 -5.61 -7.13 -11.47
C LEU A 162 -6.93 -6.66 -10.82
N HIS A 163 -7.17 -7.02 -9.56
CA HIS A 163 -8.37 -6.63 -8.81
C HIS A 163 -8.44 -5.12 -8.53
N ALA A 164 -7.31 -4.45 -8.38
CA ALA A 164 -7.27 -3.01 -8.24
C ALA A 164 -7.67 -2.26 -9.52
N VAL A 165 -7.54 -2.87 -10.70
CA VAL A 165 -7.80 -2.21 -11.99
C VAL A 165 -9.25 -1.85 -12.18
N ARG A 166 -10.17 -2.79 -11.95
CA ARG A 166 -11.61 -2.54 -12.11
C ARG A 166 -12.10 -1.55 -11.08
N PHE A 167 -11.65 -1.71 -9.85
CA PHE A 167 -11.91 -0.76 -8.77
C PHE A 167 -11.39 0.63 -9.13
N ASN A 168 -10.14 0.75 -9.54
CA ASN A 168 -9.53 2.02 -9.93
C ASN A 168 -10.17 2.63 -11.18
N ARG A 169 -10.61 1.81 -12.15
CA ARG A 169 -11.37 2.29 -13.33
C ARG A 169 -12.71 2.89 -12.91
N LEU A 170 -13.46 2.23 -12.03
CA LEU A 170 -14.69 2.78 -11.46
C LEU A 170 -14.41 4.12 -10.76
N LEU A 171 -13.35 4.17 -10.01
CA LEU A 171 -12.94 5.35 -9.27
C LEU A 171 -12.49 6.50 -10.20
N ALA A 172 -11.73 6.21 -11.26
CA ALA A 172 -11.33 7.20 -12.27
C ALA A 172 -12.56 7.81 -13.00
N GLN A 173 -13.61 7.03 -13.21
CA GLN A 173 -14.88 7.52 -13.76
C GLN A 173 -15.60 8.49 -12.81
N LEU A 174 -15.45 8.30 -11.49
CA LEU A 174 -16.07 9.16 -10.48
C LEU A 174 -15.33 10.48 -10.28
N ASN A 175 -14.03 10.56 -10.60
CA ASN A 175 -13.23 11.76 -10.44
C ASN A 175 -12.05 11.85 -11.44
N PRO A 176 -12.29 12.31 -12.67
CA PRO A 176 -11.27 12.41 -13.72
C PRO A 176 -10.13 13.41 -13.42
N ALA A 177 -10.38 14.41 -12.57
CA ALA A 177 -9.46 15.52 -12.30
C ALA A 177 -8.46 15.25 -11.15
N SER A 178 -8.10 13.99 -10.89
CA SER A 178 -7.36 13.63 -9.66
C SER A 178 -5.86 13.94 -9.65
N GLY A 179 -5.26 14.35 -10.78
CA GLY A 179 -3.80 14.62 -10.87
C GLY A 179 -2.89 13.38 -10.66
N VAL A 180 -3.47 12.20 -10.44
CA VAL A 180 -2.75 10.95 -10.18
C VAL A 180 -3.01 9.95 -11.29
N ASN A 181 -1.95 9.51 -11.94
CA ASN A 181 -1.97 8.46 -12.95
C ASN A 181 -1.80 7.09 -12.28
N LEU A 182 -2.73 6.17 -12.52
CA LEU A 182 -2.63 4.80 -12.05
C LEU A 182 -2.07 3.93 -13.18
N MET A 183 -0.92 3.32 -12.95
CA MET A 183 -0.31 2.38 -13.89
C MET A 183 -0.32 0.98 -13.29
N GLN A 184 -1.01 0.07 -13.95
CA GLN A 184 -0.95 -1.32 -13.60
C GLN A 184 0.30 -1.94 -14.20
N VAL A 185 1.11 -2.56 -13.34
CA VAL A 185 2.26 -3.36 -13.76
C VAL A 185 2.14 -4.73 -13.09
N THR A 186 2.09 -5.77 -13.88
CA THR A 186 2.24 -7.16 -13.39
C THR A 186 3.72 -7.45 -13.18
N GLU A 187 4.55 -6.94 -14.08
CA GLU A 187 6.01 -6.97 -14.02
C GLU A 187 6.56 -5.66 -14.59
N VAL A 188 7.69 -5.18 -14.06
CA VAL A 188 8.40 -4.05 -14.64
C VAL A 188 9.26 -4.59 -15.79
N THR A 189 8.71 -4.51 -17.01
CA THR A 189 9.45 -4.81 -18.23
C THR A 189 10.42 -3.68 -18.59
N SER A 190 11.36 -3.93 -19.51
CA SER A 190 12.26 -2.90 -20.02
C SER A 190 11.49 -1.71 -20.62
N ALA A 191 10.40 -1.97 -21.34
CA ALA A 191 9.54 -0.91 -21.91
C ALA A 191 8.88 -0.07 -20.81
N THR A 192 8.37 -0.71 -19.76
CA THR A 192 7.82 -0.03 -18.58
C THR A 192 8.88 0.82 -17.87
N ALA A 193 10.10 0.29 -17.72
CA ALA A 193 11.21 1.02 -17.09
C ALA A 193 11.60 2.27 -17.90
N VAL A 194 11.68 2.18 -19.25
CA VAL A 194 11.94 3.35 -20.11
C VAL A 194 10.84 4.41 -19.95
N LEU A 195 9.56 4.01 -19.98
CA LEU A 195 8.45 4.94 -19.81
C LEU A 195 8.50 5.65 -18.45
N LEU A 196 8.82 4.93 -17.37
CA LEU A 196 8.95 5.51 -16.04
C LEU A 196 10.18 6.43 -15.92
N ALA A 197 11.31 6.07 -16.56
CA ALA A 197 12.49 6.91 -16.62
C ALA A 197 12.19 8.25 -17.30
N ASP A 198 11.49 8.23 -18.44
CA ASP A 198 11.06 9.42 -19.16
C ASP A 198 10.15 10.32 -18.30
N LYS A 199 9.24 9.71 -17.52
CA LYS A 199 8.39 10.46 -16.59
C LYS A 199 9.21 11.15 -15.51
N VAL A 200 10.11 10.43 -14.86
CA VAL A 200 10.99 10.98 -13.83
C VAL A 200 11.88 12.08 -14.39
N ALA A 201 12.43 11.91 -15.61
CA ALA A 201 13.23 12.94 -16.29
C ALA A 201 12.45 14.23 -16.58
N ARG A 202 11.12 14.15 -16.74
CA ARG A 202 10.23 15.33 -16.89
C ARG A 202 9.83 15.97 -15.56
N GLY A 203 10.34 15.47 -14.41
CA GLY A 203 9.99 15.98 -13.08
C GLY A 203 8.76 15.31 -12.47
N GLU A 204 8.27 14.19 -13.03
CA GLU A 204 7.16 13.43 -12.46
C GLU A 204 7.64 12.50 -11.35
N PHE A 205 6.75 12.19 -10.41
CA PHE A 205 7.03 11.23 -9.32
C PHE A 205 6.38 9.87 -9.60
N VAL A 206 7.07 8.80 -9.19
CA VAL A 206 6.59 7.42 -9.29
C VAL A 206 6.44 6.83 -7.89
N ALA A 207 5.20 6.52 -7.48
CA ALA A 207 4.92 5.90 -6.19
C ALA A 207 4.88 4.37 -6.31
N ILE A 208 5.61 3.69 -5.44
CA ILE A 208 5.77 2.23 -5.41
C ILE A 208 5.62 1.74 -3.98
N ALA A 209 4.80 0.70 -3.75
CA ALA A 209 4.73 0.05 -2.45
C ALA A 209 6.01 -0.77 -2.19
N GLY A 210 6.69 -0.49 -1.06
CA GLY A 210 7.91 -1.14 -0.63
C GLY A 210 7.70 -2.30 0.36
N ASP A 211 6.45 -2.60 0.74
CA ASP A 211 6.12 -3.57 1.77
C ASP A 211 5.35 -4.80 1.25
N ARG A 212 5.28 -5.02 -0.06
CA ARG A 212 4.71 -6.24 -0.65
C ARG A 212 5.61 -6.81 -1.72
N VAL A 213 5.96 -8.08 -1.56
CA VAL A 213 6.68 -8.83 -2.59
C VAL A 213 5.69 -9.22 -3.68
N PRO A 214 5.97 -8.90 -4.96
CA PRO A 214 5.14 -9.36 -6.07
C PRO A 214 5.11 -10.90 -6.12
N VAL A 215 3.93 -11.46 -6.43
CA VAL A 215 3.72 -12.92 -6.53
C VAL A 215 4.42 -13.53 -7.75
N ALA A 216 4.80 -12.71 -8.73
CA ALA A 216 5.53 -13.18 -9.91
C ALA A 216 6.89 -13.77 -9.52
N ALA A 217 7.20 -14.93 -10.11
CA ALA A 217 8.30 -15.84 -9.76
C ALA A 217 9.72 -15.24 -9.70
N ASN A 218 9.92 -14.01 -10.16
CA ASN A 218 11.23 -13.36 -10.26
C ASN A 218 11.39 -12.10 -9.39
N GLY A 219 10.49 -11.85 -8.44
CA GLY A 219 10.61 -10.70 -7.54
C GLY A 219 11.86 -10.82 -6.68
N ARG A 220 12.93 -10.07 -7.01
CA ARG A 220 14.11 -10.00 -6.15
C ARG A 220 13.73 -9.38 -4.81
N VAL A 221 14.17 -10.00 -3.74
CA VAL A 221 13.92 -9.58 -2.37
C VAL A 221 15.21 -9.49 -1.59
N ALA A 222 15.23 -8.64 -0.57
CA ALA A 222 16.23 -8.64 0.47
C ALA A 222 15.57 -8.82 1.83
N SER A 223 16.30 -9.40 2.77
CA SER A 223 15.84 -9.65 4.12
C SER A 223 16.29 -8.53 5.04
N ALA A 224 15.39 -8.09 5.93
CA ALA A 224 15.68 -7.15 7.00
C ALA A 224 14.95 -7.54 8.28
N LYS A 225 15.44 -7.08 9.43
CA LYS A 225 14.68 -7.15 10.68
C LYS A 225 13.51 -6.17 10.60
N PHE A 226 12.32 -6.65 10.96
CA PHE A 226 11.11 -5.86 11.00
C PHE A 226 10.21 -6.35 12.13
N VAL A 227 9.96 -5.47 13.08
CA VAL A 227 9.18 -5.77 14.30
C VAL A 227 9.69 -7.02 15.04
N GLY A 228 11.02 -7.07 15.21
CA GLY A 228 11.73 -8.11 15.97
C GLY A 228 12.11 -9.37 15.18
N ASP A 229 11.45 -9.68 14.05
CA ASP A 229 11.71 -10.87 13.25
C ASP A 229 12.25 -10.51 11.86
N THR A 230 12.88 -11.48 11.18
CA THR A 230 13.35 -11.29 9.80
C THR A 230 12.20 -11.36 8.83
N ALA A 231 12.06 -10.36 7.97
CA ALA A 231 11.06 -10.27 6.93
C ALA A 231 11.69 -9.99 5.57
N ARG A 232 10.96 -10.27 4.49
CA ARG A 232 11.42 -10.12 3.10
C ARG A 232 10.73 -8.92 2.46
N PHE A 233 11.53 -8.05 1.86
CA PHE A 233 11.05 -6.83 1.19
C PHE A 233 11.48 -6.82 -0.28
N PRO A 234 10.67 -6.22 -1.18
CA PRO A 234 11.05 -6.09 -2.58
C PRO A 234 12.21 -5.11 -2.76
N VAL A 235 13.15 -5.42 -3.63
CA VAL A 235 14.26 -4.51 -3.99
C VAL A 235 13.97 -3.68 -5.25
N GLY A 236 12.85 -3.93 -5.92
CA GLY A 236 12.45 -3.27 -7.16
C GLY A 236 12.54 -1.74 -7.13
N PRO A 237 12.01 -1.05 -6.10
CA PRO A 237 12.08 0.40 -6.00
C PRO A 237 13.51 0.95 -6.06
N TYR A 238 14.45 0.30 -5.41
CA TYR A 238 15.86 0.74 -5.36
C TYR A 238 16.59 0.47 -6.67
N VAL A 239 16.28 -0.66 -7.33
CA VAL A 239 16.82 -0.96 -8.67
C VAL A 239 16.33 0.05 -9.70
N LEU A 240 15.08 0.48 -9.62
CA LEU A 240 14.54 1.52 -10.50
C LEU A 240 15.18 2.88 -10.23
N ALA A 241 15.42 3.23 -8.95
CA ALA A 241 16.07 4.48 -8.61
C ALA A 241 17.54 4.54 -9.09
N ASP A 242 18.27 3.42 -8.99
CA ASP A 242 19.61 3.25 -9.56
C ASP A 242 19.58 3.44 -11.09
N LEU A 243 18.59 2.83 -11.76
CA LEU A 243 18.42 2.94 -13.22
C LEU A 243 18.08 4.36 -13.66
N PHE A 244 17.19 5.05 -12.92
CA PHE A 244 16.72 6.40 -13.27
C PHE A 244 17.64 7.51 -12.76
N ARG A 245 18.64 7.18 -11.93
CA ARG A 245 19.54 8.16 -11.30
C ARG A 245 18.78 9.28 -10.60
N CYS A 246 17.74 8.92 -9.86
CA CYS A 246 16.83 9.87 -9.24
C CYS A 246 16.78 9.71 -7.72
N PRO A 247 16.32 10.76 -7.00
CA PRO A 247 16.12 10.68 -5.57
C PRO A 247 14.98 9.74 -5.18
N ILE A 248 15.08 9.23 -3.96
CA ILE A 248 14.03 8.46 -3.30
C ILE A 248 13.54 9.22 -2.07
N TYR A 249 12.23 9.23 -1.92
CA TYR A 249 11.52 9.71 -0.73
C TYR A 249 10.64 8.60 -0.16
N LEU A 250 10.40 8.65 1.14
CA LEU A 250 9.43 7.78 1.80
C LEU A 250 8.13 8.55 2.00
N LEU A 251 7.01 7.88 1.75
CA LEU A 251 5.69 8.48 1.92
C LEU A 251 4.81 7.55 2.76
N PHE A 252 4.47 8.01 3.96
CA PHE A 252 3.60 7.29 4.89
C PHE A 252 2.38 8.14 5.23
N SER A 253 1.22 7.51 5.32
CA SER A 253 0.01 8.16 5.79
C SER A 253 -0.49 7.46 7.04
N LEU A 254 -0.91 8.23 8.03
CA LEU A 254 -1.41 7.74 9.31
C LEU A 254 -2.71 8.44 9.66
N ARG A 255 -3.59 7.73 10.34
CA ARG A 255 -4.72 8.37 11.00
C ARG A 255 -4.22 9.09 12.26
N ALA A 256 -4.54 10.36 12.38
CA ALA A 256 -4.32 11.16 13.58
C ALA A 256 -5.59 11.17 14.46
N GLU A 257 -5.49 11.73 15.65
CA GLU A 257 -6.65 11.93 16.54
C GLU A 257 -7.75 12.71 15.83
N HIS A 258 -7.38 13.77 15.10
CA HIS A 258 -8.27 14.57 14.27
C HIS A 258 -7.79 14.60 12.82
N GLY A 259 -8.31 13.68 11.99
CA GLY A 259 -7.99 13.62 10.57
C GLY A 259 -6.85 12.66 10.22
N TRP A 260 -5.93 13.13 9.39
CA TRP A 260 -4.84 12.33 8.84
C TRP A 260 -3.52 13.10 8.86
N GLU A 261 -2.43 12.36 8.92
CA GLU A 261 -1.08 12.86 8.73
C GLU A 261 -0.44 12.16 7.52
N ILE A 262 0.21 12.96 6.67
CA ILE A 262 1.07 12.47 5.60
C ILE A 262 2.49 12.89 5.92
N HIS A 263 3.40 11.93 5.97
CA HIS A 263 4.82 12.13 6.22
C HIS A 263 5.58 11.87 4.93
N CYS A 264 6.28 12.88 4.43
CA CYS A 264 7.22 12.77 3.33
C CYS A 264 8.63 12.97 3.89
N GLU A 265 9.51 12.00 3.68
CA GLU A 265 10.87 12.03 4.21
C GLU A 265 11.89 11.82 3.07
N PRO A 266 13.00 12.56 3.03
CA PRO A 266 14.09 12.25 2.13
C PRO A 266 14.69 10.91 2.56
N PHE A 267 14.97 10.04 1.60
CA PHE A 267 15.59 8.75 1.89
C PHE A 267 16.99 8.65 1.30
N ARG A 268 17.12 8.94 0.01
CA ARG A 268 18.41 8.99 -0.70
C ARG A 268 18.30 10.00 -1.84
N ASP A 269 19.33 10.87 -1.99
CA ASP A 269 19.39 11.82 -3.09
C ASP A 269 19.69 11.15 -4.43
N SER A 270 20.43 10.04 -4.39
CA SER A 270 20.67 9.13 -5.51
C SER A 270 21.09 7.77 -4.99
N ILE A 271 20.90 6.74 -5.81
CA ILE A 271 21.43 5.40 -5.56
C ILE A 271 22.37 5.03 -6.71
N GLU A 272 23.52 4.52 -6.35
CA GLU A 272 24.45 3.83 -7.24
C GLU A 272 24.74 2.46 -6.69
N LEU A 273 24.12 1.44 -7.28
CA LEU A 273 24.32 0.07 -6.85
C LEU A 273 25.64 -0.45 -7.42
N PRO A 274 26.57 -0.91 -6.57
CA PRO A 274 27.87 -1.40 -7.04
C PRO A 274 27.70 -2.69 -7.86
N ARG A 275 28.63 -2.94 -8.79
CA ARG A 275 28.64 -4.20 -9.55
C ARG A 275 28.98 -5.40 -8.63
N HIS A 276 29.93 -5.23 -7.71
CA HIS A 276 30.29 -6.22 -6.69
C HIS A 276 29.64 -5.83 -5.35
N GLY A 277 29.03 -6.81 -4.66
CA GLY A 277 28.34 -6.56 -3.40
C GLY A 277 26.95 -5.89 -3.54
N ARG A 278 26.34 -5.96 -4.72
CA ARG A 278 25.03 -5.36 -5.01
C ARG A 278 23.95 -5.82 -4.03
N ASP A 279 23.92 -7.10 -3.70
CA ASP A 279 22.92 -7.65 -2.77
C ASP A 279 23.10 -7.11 -1.36
N HIS A 280 24.35 -6.88 -0.91
CA HIS A 280 24.61 -6.26 0.37
C HIS A 280 24.15 -4.78 0.40
N ALA A 281 24.40 -4.03 -0.67
CA ALA A 281 23.91 -2.65 -0.80
C ALA A 281 22.38 -2.58 -0.79
N LEU A 282 21.70 -3.50 -1.50
CA LEU A 282 20.26 -3.60 -1.49
C LEU A 282 19.69 -3.99 -0.12
N ALA A 283 20.37 -4.91 0.59
CA ALA A 283 19.97 -5.31 1.95
C ALA A 283 20.09 -4.14 2.94
N ALA A 284 21.11 -3.29 2.81
CA ALA A 284 21.25 -2.08 3.63
C ALA A 284 20.08 -1.10 3.40
N LEU A 285 19.75 -0.80 2.13
CA LEU A 285 18.62 0.07 1.79
C LEU A 285 17.28 -0.47 2.30
N VAL A 286 17.07 -1.78 2.16
CA VAL A 286 15.88 -2.45 2.68
C VAL A 286 15.83 -2.38 4.21
N THR A 287 16.97 -2.51 4.89
CA THR A 287 17.05 -2.41 6.36
C THR A 287 16.66 -1.01 6.84
N ASP A 288 17.16 0.03 6.17
CA ASP A 288 16.79 1.42 6.50
C ASP A 288 15.30 1.69 6.28
N TYR A 289 14.74 1.21 5.17
CA TYR A 289 13.30 1.31 4.90
C TYR A 289 12.47 0.55 5.94
N ALA A 290 12.84 -0.69 6.25
CA ALA A 290 12.14 -1.51 7.24
C ALA A 290 12.12 -0.85 8.62
N GLY A 291 13.23 -0.22 9.03
CA GLY A 291 13.32 0.56 10.26
C GLY A 291 12.38 1.77 10.27
N ARG A 292 12.26 2.49 9.14
CA ARG A 292 11.30 3.60 9.04
C ARG A 292 9.86 3.11 9.04
N LEU A 293 9.55 2.05 8.30
CA LEU A 293 8.21 1.43 8.33
C LEU A 293 7.85 0.95 9.73
N GLU A 294 8.78 0.31 10.45
CA GLU A 294 8.58 -0.14 11.84
C GLU A 294 8.24 1.03 12.76
N TYR A 295 8.97 2.14 12.66
CA TYR A 295 8.68 3.35 13.43
C TYR A 295 7.24 3.82 13.23
N PHE A 296 6.75 3.88 11.98
CA PHE A 296 5.38 4.30 11.69
C PHE A 296 4.35 3.25 12.08
N CYS A 297 4.66 1.95 11.96
CA CYS A 297 3.80 0.89 12.47
C CYS A 297 3.64 0.95 14.00
N GLN A 298 4.67 1.36 14.74
CA GLN A 298 4.57 1.56 16.18
C GLN A 298 3.75 2.82 16.54
N ARG A 299 3.80 3.86 15.72
CA ARG A 299 2.95 5.06 15.91
C ARG A 299 1.47 4.78 15.63
N ALA A 300 1.17 3.95 14.65
CA ALA A 300 -0.19 3.60 14.23
C ALA A 300 -0.35 2.07 14.05
N PRO A 301 -0.32 1.29 15.15
CA PRO A 301 -0.21 -0.16 15.08
C PRO A 301 -1.42 -0.86 14.46
N LEU A 302 -2.57 -0.22 14.36
CA LEU A 302 -3.77 -0.77 13.72
C LEU A 302 -3.91 -0.32 12.25
N GLU A 303 -2.91 0.37 11.69
CA GLU A 303 -3.02 0.98 10.35
C GLU A 303 -2.22 0.24 9.27
N TRP A 304 -1.42 -0.79 9.61
CA TRP A 304 -0.67 -1.57 8.61
C TRP A 304 -1.46 -2.77 8.12
N PHE A 305 -1.99 -2.67 6.90
CA PHE A 305 -3.00 -3.58 6.36
C PHE A 305 -2.41 -4.72 5.52
N ASN A 306 -1.57 -5.54 6.13
CA ASN A 306 -1.04 -6.78 5.56
C ASN A 306 -1.67 -7.99 6.26
N PHE A 307 -2.75 -8.54 5.66
CA PHE A 307 -3.52 -9.65 6.21
C PHE A 307 -3.12 -11.00 5.59
N TYR A 308 -1.84 -11.20 5.35
CA TYR A 308 -1.22 -12.46 4.94
C TYR A 308 0.03 -12.73 5.79
N ASP A 309 0.58 -13.94 5.70
CA ASP A 309 1.77 -14.30 6.46
C ASP A 309 3.01 -13.61 5.87
N PHE A 310 3.31 -12.42 6.37
CA PHE A 310 4.36 -11.54 5.88
C PHE A 310 5.77 -12.08 6.16
N TRP A 311 5.95 -12.76 7.30
CA TRP A 311 7.26 -13.24 7.76
C TRP A 311 7.61 -14.63 7.22
N HIS A 312 6.60 -15.45 6.87
CA HIS A 312 6.78 -16.81 6.37
C HIS A 312 6.26 -16.98 4.93
N ALA A 313 6.24 -15.90 4.14
CA ALA A 313 5.91 -16.03 2.72
C ALA A 313 6.82 -17.11 2.10
N PRO A 314 6.28 -18.13 1.41
CA PRO A 314 7.04 -19.29 0.95
C PRO A 314 8.22 -18.84 0.10
N SER A 315 9.41 -19.36 0.41
CA SER A 315 10.55 -19.34 -0.50
C SER A 315 10.16 -20.15 -1.73
N MET A 316 10.52 -19.70 -2.94
CA MET A 316 10.25 -20.43 -4.19
C MET A 316 10.78 -21.87 -4.20
N GLU A 317 11.73 -22.24 -3.34
CA GLU A 317 12.22 -23.62 -3.18
C GLU A 317 11.16 -24.61 -2.65
N GLN A 318 10.06 -24.13 -2.06
CA GLN A 318 9.00 -25.02 -1.54
C GLN A 318 7.79 -25.16 -2.48
N ALA A 319 7.73 -24.43 -3.56
CA ALA A 319 6.65 -24.52 -4.55
C ALA A 319 6.88 -25.62 -5.60
N ASP A 320 8.12 -26.13 -5.72
CA ASP A 320 8.52 -27.15 -6.71
C ASP A 320 8.84 -28.52 -6.04
N ALA A 321 8.42 -28.78 -4.83
CA ALA A 321 8.45 -30.11 -4.24
C ALA A 321 7.22 -30.90 -4.73
N PRO A 322 7.42 -32.10 -5.36
CA PRO A 322 6.37 -32.89 -5.99
C PRO A 322 5.33 -33.45 -5.02
#